data_793aa0599fa3208d57ce099eb7654b4f
#
_entry.id   793aa0599fa3208d57ce099eb7654b4f
#
_cell.length_a   1.000
_cell.length_b   1.000
_cell.length_c   1.000
_cell.angle_alpha   90.00
_cell.angle_beta   90.00
_cell.angle_gamma   90.00
#
_symmetry.space_group_name_H-M   'P 1'
#
loop_
_entity.id
_entity.type
_entity.pdbx_description
1 polymer ?
#
loop_
_entity_poly.entity_id
_entity_poly.type
_entity_poly.pdbx_seq_one_letter_code
_entity_poly.pdbx_strand_id
1 'polypeptide(L)'
;MQSIALYLHIPFCETKCPYCDFNTYAKIESLIPAYVSALRNEIVAWGQILDHPDVKTIFFGGGTPSYLPPPELVSVVETIRTSFRVDPTAEVTLEANPGDFDRAKLATYLDCGFNRISIGVQSLDDTLLSTLGRRHTVDDAISAFQMASDAGFKNVSIDLMYGLPYQTIEQWETTLKGALDLGPPHISMYALTLEGGTPCLLYTSPSPRDRTRSRMPSSA
;
A
#
# COMPACT_ATOMS: atom_id res chain seq x y z
N MET A 1 24.61 -14.82 -12.53
CA MET A 1 23.55 -14.01 -13.15
C MET A 1 23.12 -12.97 -12.13
N GLN A 2 22.77 -11.77 -12.58
CA GLN A 2 22.32 -10.70 -11.67
C GLN A 2 20.89 -10.98 -11.24
N SER A 3 20.61 -10.95 -9.94
CA SER A 3 19.23 -11.05 -9.42
C SER A 3 18.57 -9.66 -9.43
N ILE A 4 17.25 -9.63 -9.63
CA ILE A 4 16.46 -8.41 -9.68
C ILE A 4 15.34 -8.43 -8.63
N ALA A 5 14.80 -7.25 -8.36
CA ALA A 5 13.54 -7.04 -7.64
C ALA A 5 12.47 -6.57 -8.64
N LEU A 6 11.23 -6.99 -8.45
CA LEU A 6 10.09 -6.52 -9.22
C LEU A 6 9.21 -5.61 -8.36
N TYR A 7 8.86 -4.44 -8.88
CA TYR A 7 7.81 -3.59 -8.35
C TYR A 7 6.68 -3.52 -9.37
N LEU A 8 5.47 -3.87 -8.94
CA LEU A 8 4.27 -3.79 -9.74
C LEU A 8 3.39 -2.66 -9.21
N HIS A 9 3.19 -1.66 -10.05
CA HIS A 9 2.33 -0.54 -9.68
C HIS A 9 0.88 -0.87 -9.99
N ILE A 10 0.01 -0.88 -9.00
CA ILE A 10 -1.42 -1.12 -9.14
C ILE A 10 -2.15 0.20 -8.82
N PRO A 11 -2.60 0.97 -9.82
CA PRO A 11 -3.07 2.34 -9.61
C PRO A 11 -4.50 2.45 -9.08
N PHE A 12 -5.15 1.36 -8.75
CA PHE A 12 -6.57 1.33 -8.38
C PHE A 12 -6.76 1.48 -6.87
N CYS A 13 -7.70 2.34 -6.49
CA CYS A 13 -8.20 2.47 -5.12
C CYS A 13 -9.72 2.55 -5.15
N GLU A 14 -10.40 2.09 -4.10
CA GLU A 14 -11.84 2.32 -3.95
C GLU A 14 -12.12 3.83 -3.75
N THR A 15 -11.30 4.49 -2.93
CA THR A 15 -11.33 5.94 -2.74
C THR A 15 -9.91 6.49 -2.74
N LYS A 16 -9.70 7.69 -3.29
CA LYS A 16 -8.41 8.38 -3.20
C LYS A 16 -8.40 9.21 -1.92
N CYS A 17 -7.44 8.93 -1.03
CA CYS A 17 -7.29 9.68 0.21
C CYS A 17 -6.93 11.14 -0.06
N PRO A 18 -7.46 12.11 0.71
CA PRO A 18 -7.24 13.54 0.49
C PRO A 18 -5.77 13.99 0.55
N TYR A 19 -4.91 13.21 1.19
CA TYR A 19 -3.48 13.49 1.32
C TYR A 19 -2.61 12.81 0.25
N CYS A 20 -3.18 11.85 -0.50
CA CYS A 20 -2.42 10.99 -1.39
C CYS A 20 -2.08 11.68 -2.71
N ASP A 21 -0.78 11.82 -3.00
CA ASP A 21 -0.25 12.32 -4.27
C ASP A 21 0.24 11.20 -5.20
N PHE A 22 0.18 9.94 -4.75
CA PHE A 22 0.58 8.81 -5.58
C PHE A 22 -0.23 8.76 -6.88
N ASN A 23 0.38 8.13 -7.89
CA ASN A 23 -0.26 7.88 -9.17
C ASN A 23 -1.39 6.83 -9.02
N THR A 24 -2.49 7.24 -8.39
CA THR A 24 -3.61 6.38 -8.03
C THR A 24 -4.94 7.00 -8.43
N TYR A 25 -5.89 6.16 -8.76
CA TYR A 25 -7.18 6.55 -9.27
C TYR A 25 -8.30 5.76 -8.61
N ALA A 26 -9.40 6.42 -8.33
CA ALA A 26 -10.61 5.80 -7.82
C ALA A 26 -11.73 5.87 -8.87
N LYS A 27 -12.70 4.96 -8.78
CA LYS A 27 -13.88 4.89 -9.64
C LYS A 27 -13.57 4.65 -11.13
N ILE A 28 -12.52 3.86 -11.39
CA ILE A 28 -12.11 3.45 -12.75
C ILE A 28 -12.01 1.92 -12.88
N GLU A 29 -12.81 1.19 -12.11
CA GLU A 29 -12.80 -0.29 -12.06
C GLU A 29 -13.00 -0.93 -13.42
N SER A 30 -13.75 -0.28 -14.30
CA SER A 30 -13.97 -0.74 -15.69
C SER A 30 -12.66 -0.89 -16.50
N LEU A 31 -11.57 -0.22 -16.07
CA LEU A 31 -10.26 -0.30 -16.71
C LEU A 31 -9.40 -1.43 -16.16
N ILE A 32 -9.77 -2.08 -15.07
CA ILE A 32 -8.97 -3.14 -14.44
C ILE A 32 -8.61 -4.26 -15.43
N PRO A 33 -9.55 -4.85 -16.22
CA PRO A 33 -9.20 -5.93 -17.14
C PRO A 33 -8.21 -5.51 -18.22
N ALA A 34 -8.38 -4.31 -18.78
CA ALA A 34 -7.48 -3.78 -19.81
C ALA A 34 -6.09 -3.48 -19.24
N TYR A 35 -6.04 -2.91 -18.03
CA TYR A 35 -4.79 -2.63 -17.32
C TYR A 35 -4.03 -3.92 -17.00
N VAL A 36 -4.71 -4.92 -16.43
CA VAL A 36 -4.09 -6.20 -16.09
C VAL A 36 -3.57 -6.91 -17.33
N SER A 37 -4.31 -6.85 -18.45
CA SER A 37 -3.83 -7.40 -19.73
C SER A 37 -2.55 -6.70 -20.21
N ALA A 38 -2.49 -5.37 -20.14
CA ALA A 38 -1.32 -4.58 -20.50
C ALA A 38 -0.13 -4.88 -19.57
N LEU A 39 -0.36 -4.93 -18.25
CA LEU A 39 0.66 -5.26 -17.25
C LEU A 39 1.27 -6.66 -17.50
N ARG A 40 0.43 -7.64 -17.79
CA ARG A 40 0.90 -9.00 -18.12
C ARG A 40 1.76 -9.02 -19.39
N ASN A 41 1.38 -8.28 -20.42
CA ASN A 41 2.19 -8.15 -21.63
C ASN A 41 3.55 -7.48 -21.33
N GLU A 42 3.57 -6.48 -20.49
CA GLU A 42 4.80 -5.82 -20.04
C GLU A 42 5.70 -6.78 -19.24
N ILE A 43 5.14 -7.57 -18.33
CA ILE A 43 5.86 -8.60 -17.57
C ILE A 43 6.53 -9.61 -18.52
N VAL A 44 5.80 -10.11 -19.52
CA VAL A 44 6.34 -11.05 -20.52
C VAL A 44 7.48 -10.39 -21.31
N ALA A 45 7.29 -9.16 -21.77
CA ALA A 45 8.30 -8.42 -22.52
C ALA A 45 9.59 -8.23 -21.72
N TRP A 46 9.49 -7.79 -20.47
CA TRP A 46 10.65 -7.64 -19.58
C TRP A 46 11.33 -8.99 -19.28
N GLY A 47 10.56 -10.06 -19.07
CA GLY A 47 11.11 -11.40 -18.90
C GLY A 47 12.01 -11.80 -20.07
N GLN A 48 11.55 -11.56 -21.29
CA GLN A 48 12.32 -11.84 -22.53
C GLN A 48 13.53 -10.91 -22.69
N ILE A 49 13.35 -9.60 -22.50
CA ILE A 49 14.44 -8.60 -22.66
C ILE A 49 15.59 -8.89 -21.69
N LEU A 50 15.28 -9.31 -20.47
CA LEU A 50 16.25 -9.58 -19.41
C LEU A 50 16.74 -11.03 -19.38
N ASP A 51 16.34 -11.88 -20.34
CA ASP A 51 16.69 -13.30 -20.42
C ASP A 51 16.29 -14.09 -19.16
N HIS A 52 15.05 -13.88 -18.70
CA HIS A 52 14.44 -14.59 -17.57
C HIS A 52 15.31 -14.58 -16.30
N PRO A 53 15.64 -13.40 -15.73
CA PRO A 53 16.55 -13.30 -14.58
C PRO A 53 15.95 -13.91 -13.31
N ASP A 54 16.81 -14.12 -12.31
CA ASP A 54 16.40 -14.55 -10.99
C ASP A 54 15.74 -13.38 -10.23
N VAL A 55 14.56 -13.63 -9.64
CA VAL A 55 13.80 -12.63 -8.85
C VAL A 55 13.85 -13.00 -7.39
N LYS A 56 14.33 -12.06 -6.56
CA LYS A 56 14.46 -12.22 -5.08
C LYS A 56 13.34 -11.59 -4.30
N THR A 57 12.74 -10.53 -4.83
CA THR A 57 11.62 -9.85 -4.17
C THR A 57 10.61 -9.38 -5.20
N ILE A 58 9.33 -9.44 -4.84
CA ILE A 58 8.22 -8.94 -5.64
C ILE A 58 7.36 -8.06 -4.74
N PHE A 59 7.09 -6.84 -5.17
CA PHE A 59 6.30 -5.89 -4.41
C PHE A 59 5.13 -5.37 -5.25
N PHE A 60 3.92 -5.64 -4.79
CA PHE A 60 2.70 -5.07 -5.36
C PHE A 60 2.30 -3.86 -4.52
N GLY A 61 2.38 -2.68 -5.13
CA GLY A 61 2.12 -1.41 -4.44
C GLY A 61 1.49 -0.36 -5.35
N GLY A 62 1.43 0.87 -4.84
CA GLY A 62 0.97 2.05 -5.58
C GLY A 62 -0.34 2.62 -5.09
N GLY A 63 -1.47 2.13 -5.55
CA GLY A 63 -2.80 2.44 -5.03
C GLY A 63 -3.16 1.48 -3.91
N THR A 64 -3.98 0.50 -4.23
CA THR A 64 -4.37 -0.56 -3.29
C THR A 64 -4.42 -1.89 -4.03
N PRO A 65 -3.33 -2.64 -4.10
CA PRO A 65 -3.27 -3.91 -4.82
C PRO A 65 -4.31 -4.93 -4.35
N SER A 66 -4.66 -4.96 -3.06
CA SER A 66 -5.72 -5.81 -2.50
C SER A 66 -7.14 -5.47 -3.01
N TYR A 67 -7.30 -4.31 -3.66
CA TYR A 67 -8.54 -3.89 -4.31
C TYR A 67 -8.80 -4.65 -5.61
N LEU A 68 -7.75 -5.19 -6.26
CA LEU A 68 -7.94 -5.99 -7.46
C LEU A 68 -8.82 -7.22 -7.15
N PRO A 69 -9.70 -7.60 -8.10
CA PRO A 69 -10.39 -8.88 -8.03
C PRO A 69 -9.37 -10.03 -7.95
N PRO A 70 -9.57 -11.04 -7.07
CA PRO A 70 -8.62 -12.13 -6.91
C PRO A 70 -8.19 -12.82 -8.22
N PRO A 71 -9.09 -13.12 -9.19
CA PRO A 71 -8.67 -13.72 -10.45
C PRO A 71 -7.68 -12.89 -11.25
N GLU A 72 -7.81 -11.56 -11.23
CA GLU A 72 -6.89 -10.65 -11.91
C GLU A 72 -5.51 -10.66 -11.24
N LEU A 73 -5.48 -10.63 -9.90
CA LEU A 73 -4.22 -10.71 -9.16
C LEU A 73 -3.51 -12.06 -9.39
N VAL A 74 -4.25 -13.17 -9.36
CA VAL A 74 -3.73 -14.51 -9.68
C VAL A 74 -3.09 -14.52 -11.05
N SER A 75 -3.77 -13.99 -12.06
CA SER A 75 -3.29 -13.99 -13.45
C SER A 75 -1.96 -13.22 -13.60
N VAL A 76 -1.78 -12.13 -12.86
CA VAL A 76 -0.51 -11.37 -12.83
C VAL A 76 0.60 -12.20 -12.20
N VAL A 77 0.36 -12.82 -11.04
CA VAL A 77 1.36 -13.66 -10.35
C VAL A 77 1.78 -14.84 -11.20
N GLU A 78 0.84 -15.52 -11.86
CA GLU A 78 1.15 -16.62 -12.78
C GLU A 78 2.01 -16.16 -13.96
N THR A 79 1.72 -14.96 -14.50
CA THR A 79 2.52 -14.39 -15.59
C THR A 79 3.96 -14.10 -15.12
N ILE A 80 4.14 -13.59 -13.89
CA ILE A 80 5.48 -13.38 -13.31
C ILE A 80 6.23 -14.72 -13.22
N ARG A 81 5.60 -15.75 -12.68
CA ARG A 81 6.23 -17.08 -12.50
C ARG A 81 6.64 -17.76 -13.80
N THR A 82 5.90 -17.49 -14.88
CA THR A 82 6.24 -18.02 -16.20
C THR A 82 7.27 -17.18 -16.94
N SER A 83 7.41 -15.90 -16.59
CA SER A 83 8.31 -14.96 -17.26
C SER A 83 9.67 -14.80 -16.57
N PHE A 84 9.78 -15.15 -15.28
CA PHE A 84 10.99 -14.99 -14.47
C PHE A 84 11.32 -16.26 -13.68
N ARG A 85 12.56 -16.40 -13.27
CA ARG A 85 12.96 -17.43 -12.29
C ARG A 85 12.77 -16.87 -10.89
N VAL A 86 11.56 -17.02 -10.36
CA VAL A 86 11.26 -16.56 -8.99
C VAL A 86 11.89 -17.52 -7.98
N ASP A 87 12.75 -16.98 -7.10
CA ASP A 87 13.36 -17.75 -6.02
C ASP A 87 12.25 -18.34 -5.12
N PRO A 88 12.32 -19.63 -4.76
CA PRO A 88 11.34 -20.23 -3.84
C PRO A 88 11.22 -19.54 -2.50
N THR A 89 12.26 -18.78 -2.09
CA THR A 89 12.31 -18.01 -0.83
C THR A 89 12.08 -16.51 -1.05
N ALA A 90 11.68 -16.09 -2.27
CA ALA A 90 11.43 -14.68 -2.57
C ALA A 90 10.40 -14.08 -1.63
N GLU A 91 10.64 -12.86 -1.17
CA GLU A 91 9.61 -12.07 -0.50
C GLU A 91 8.60 -11.57 -1.56
N VAL A 92 7.34 -11.90 -1.36
CA VAL A 92 6.24 -11.44 -2.23
C VAL A 92 5.28 -10.64 -1.37
N THR A 93 5.33 -9.31 -1.53
CA THR A 93 4.58 -8.36 -0.71
C THR A 93 3.33 -7.86 -1.44
N LEU A 94 2.22 -7.75 -0.70
CA LEU A 94 0.98 -7.12 -1.11
C LEU A 94 0.65 -5.96 -0.19
N GLU A 95 0.46 -4.75 -0.74
CA GLU A 95 -0.15 -3.64 -0.01
C GLU A 95 -1.67 -3.80 0.05
N ALA A 96 -2.24 -3.52 1.22
CA ALA A 96 -3.66 -3.68 1.50
C ALA A 96 -4.19 -2.59 2.43
N ASN A 97 -5.49 -2.32 2.37
CA ASN A 97 -6.17 -1.50 3.38
C ASN A 97 -7.10 -2.38 4.23
N PRO A 98 -7.34 -1.99 5.50
CA PRO A 98 -8.42 -2.57 6.28
C PRO A 98 -9.75 -2.47 5.52
N GLY A 99 -10.53 -3.56 5.48
CA GLY A 99 -11.81 -3.63 4.79
C GLY A 99 -11.74 -4.07 3.31
N ASP A 100 -10.56 -4.12 2.69
CA ASP A 100 -10.42 -4.54 1.28
C ASP A 100 -10.30 -6.05 1.10
N PHE A 101 -10.11 -6.80 2.17
CA PHE A 101 -9.95 -8.25 2.14
C PHE A 101 -10.73 -8.95 3.25
N ASP A 102 -11.04 -10.20 3.00
CA ASP A 102 -11.65 -11.16 3.90
C ASP A 102 -10.81 -12.44 3.98
N ARG A 103 -11.25 -13.44 4.75
CA ARG A 103 -10.54 -14.71 4.89
C ARG A 103 -10.37 -15.45 3.56
N ALA A 104 -11.33 -15.35 2.65
CA ALA A 104 -11.25 -16.02 1.35
C ALA A 104 -10.19 -15.37 0.45
N LYS A 105 -10.15 -14.04 0.41
CA LYS A 105 -9.09 -13.31 -0.30
C LYS A 105 -7.71 -13.61 0.28
N LEU A 106 -7.57 -13.62 1.62
CA LEU A 106 -6.29 -13.93 2.27
C LEU A 106 -5.81 -15.35 1.94
N ALA A 107 -6.70 -16.33 1.91
CA ALA A 107 -6.36 -17.68 1.47
C ALA A 107 -5.86 -17.68 0.01
N THR A 108 -6.55 -16.98 -0.88
CA THR A 108 -6.12 -16.83 -2.28
C THR A 108 -4.74 -16.17 -2.39
N TYR A 109 -4.47 -15.14 -1.59
CA TYR A 109 -3.15 -14.48 -1.59
C TYR A 109 -2.04 -15.44 -1.16
N LEU A 110 -2.25 -16.20 -0.09
CA LEU A 110 -1.29 -17.21 0.38
C LEU A 110 -1.07 -18.31 -0.67
N ASP A 111 -2.14 -18.81 -1.31
CA ASP A 111 -2.08 -19.82 -2.38
C ASP A 111 -1.32 -19.31 -3.60
N CYS A 112 -1.44 -18.00 -3.90
CA CYS A 112 -0.63 -17.33 -4.92
C CYS A 112 0.82 -17.13 -4.51
N GLY A 113 1.18 -17.38 -3.24
CA GLY A 113 2.54 -17.26 -2.71
C GLY A 113 2.91 -15.88 -2.22
N PHE A 114 1.93 -15.00 -1.95
CA PHE A 114 2.21 -13.84 -1.13
C PHE A 114 2.59 -14.31 0.29
N ASN A 115 3.70 -13.82 0.80
CA ASN A 115 4.21 -14.20 2.12
C ASN A 115 4.43 -13.00 3.05
N ARG A 116 4.20 -11.79 2.53
CA ARG A 116 4.17 -10.54 3.29
C ARG A 116 2.95 -9.70 2.89
N ILE A 117 2.27 -9.12 3.88
CA ILE A 117 1.18 -8.16 3.66
C ILE A 117 1.48 -6.87 4.44
N SER A 118 1.34 -5.70 3.79
CA SER A 118 1.49 -4.38 4.41
C SER A 118 0.12 -3.73 4.51
N ILE A 119 -0.32 -3.45 5.74
CA ILE A 119 -1.67 -2.96 6.01
C ILE A 119 -1.62 -1.48 6.34
N GLY A 120 -2.25 -0.65 5.52
CA GLY A 120 -2.34 0.79 5.69
C GLY A 120 -3.27 1.21 6.83
N VAL A 121 -2.86 1.00 8.07
CA VAL A 121 -3.61 1.35 9.29
C VAL A 121 -3.64 2.87 9.50
N GLN A 122 -2.52 3.54 9.34
CA GLN A 122 -2.25 4.97 9.44
C GLN A 122 -2.36 5.53 10.86
N SER A 123 -3.42 5.25 11.62
CA SER A 123 -3.60 5.70 13.01
C SER A 123 -4.49 4.71 13.78
N LEU A 124 -4.34 4.68 15.09
CA LEU A 124 -5.26 4.02 16.02
C LEU A 124 -6.09 5.07 16.81
N ASP A 125 -6.54 6.11 16.11
CA ASP A 125 -7.45 7.15 16.61
C ASP A 125 -8.48 7.45 15.50
N ASP A 126 -9.76 7.19 15.76
CA ASP A 126 -10.83 7.34 14.76
C ASP A 126 -11.02 8.80 14.31
N THR A 127 -10.71 9.77 15.17
CA THR A 127 -10.77 11.20 14.80
C THR A 127 -9.69 11.53 13.77
N LEU A 128 -8.48 11.01 13.95
CA LEU A 128 -7.37 11.18 13.01
C LEU A 128 -7.61 10.41 11.72
N LEU A 129 -8.16 9.19 11.79
CA LEU A 129 -8.55 8.42 10.60
C LEU A 129 -9.59 9.17 9.77
N SER A 130 -10.61 9.75 10.43
CA SER A 130 -11.62 10.59 9.77
C SER A 130 -10.99 11.83 9.12
N THR A 131 -10.06 12.50 9.81
CA THR A 131 -9.32 13.66 9.29
C THR A 131 -8.51 13.31 8.04
N LEU A 132 -7.94 12.10 8.00
CA LEU A 132 -7.23 11.55 6.84
C LEU A 132 -8.17 11.09 5.71
N GLY A 133 -9.49 11.09 5.92
CA GLY A 133 -10.46 10.55 4.97
C GLY A 133 -10.35 9.04 4.79
N ARG A 134 -9.90 8.32 5.82
CA ARG A 134 -9.86 6.86 5.81
C ARG A 134 -11.27 6.28 5.96
N ARG A 135 -11.52 5.13 5.30
CA ARG A 135 -12.82 4.45 5.30
C ARG A 135 -13.00 3.50 6.48
N HIS A 136 -11.90 3.07 7.08
CA HIS A 136 -11.87 2.12 8.17
C HIS A 136 -11.79 2.82 9.54
N THR A 137 -12.25 2.11 10.55
CA THR A 137 -12.12 2.48 11.96
C THR A 137 -10.89 1.81 12.59
N VAL A 138 -10.59 2.17 13.84
CA VAL A 138 -9.56 1.48 14.65
C VAL A 138 -9.87 0.00 14.80
N ASP A 139 -11.13 -0.35 15.07
CA ASP A 139 -11.56 -1.75 15.20
C ASP A 139 -11.39 -2.53 13.90
N ASP A 140 -11.67 -1.90 12.75
CA ASP A 140 -11.42 -2.53 11.44
C ASP A 140 -9.93 -2.78 11.21
N ALA A 141 -9.08 -1.83 11.60
CA ALA A 141 -7.63 -1.95 11.46
C ALA A 141 -7.07 -3.10 12.32
N ILE A 142 -7.49 -3.19 13.58
CA ILE A 142 -7.10 -4.27 14.50
C ILE A 142 -7.59 -5.62 13.97
N SER A 143 -8.85 -5.68 13.53
CA SER A 143 -9.45 -6.89 12.98
C SER A 143 -8.74 -7.35 11.71
N ALA A 144 -8.35 -6.42 10.83
CA ALA A 144 -7.60 -6.73 9.61
C ALA A 144 -6.22 -7.34 9.92
N PHE A 145 -5.49 -6.77 10.89
CA PHE A 145 -4.21 -7.32 11.34
C PHE A 145 -4.36 -8.74 11.89
N GLN A 146 -5.33 -8.94 12.78
CA GLN A 146 -5.61 -10.25 13.39
C GLN A 146 -6.01 -11.27 12.34
N MET A 147 -6.91 -10.89 11.42
CA MET A 147 -7.37 -11.76 10.33
C MET A 147 -6.23 -12.21 9.42
N ALA A 148 -5.30 -11.31 9.06
CA ALA A 148 -4.13 -11.65 8.25
C ALA A 148 -3.18 -12.60 9.00
N SER A 149 -2.94 -12.36 10.29
CA SER A 149 -2.12 -13.21 11.14
C SER A 149 -2.74 -14.61 11.31
N ASP A 150 -4.03 -14.68 11.60
CA ASP A 150 -4.78 -15.95 11.75
C ASP A 150 -4.85 -16.76 10.44
N ALA A 151 -4.92 -16.08 9.30
CA ALA A 151 -4.89 -16.72 7.98
C ALA A 151 -3.54 -17.40 7.68
N GLY A 152 -2.47 -17.02 8.37
CA GLY A 152 -1.15 -17.65 8.25
C GLY A 152 -0.04 -16.76 7.70
N PHE A 153 -0.29 -15.48 7.42
CA PHE A 153 0.78 -14.55 7.09
C PHE A 153 1.75 -14.42 8.26
N LYS A 154 3.02 -14.78 8.03
CA LYS A 154 4.09 -14.66 9.03
C LYS A 154 4.73 -13.28 9.07
N ASN A 155 4.57 -12.52 7.99
CA ASN A 155 5.14 -11.18 7.85
C ASN A 155 4.01 -10.17 7.55
N VAL A 156 3.35 -9.72 8.63
CA VAL A 156 2.33 -8.67 8.57
C VAL A 156 2.95 -7.34 8.98
N SER A 157 3.00 -6.38 8.06
CA SER A 157 3.47 -5.02 8.34
C SER A 157 2.29 -4.10 8.64
N ILE A 158 2.46 -3.19 9.60
CA ILE A 158 1.54 -2.10 9.88
C ILE A 158 2.17 -0.80 9.40
N ASP A 159 1.45 -0.04 8.58
CA ASP A 159 1.88 1.27 8.12
C ASP A 159 1.17 2.35 8.95
N LEU A 160 1.96 3.25 9.55
CA LEU A 160 1.49 4.34 10.41
C LEU A 160 1.91 5.69 9.84
N MET A 161 1.09 6.72 10.07
CA MET A 161 1.39 8.10 9.72
C MET A 161 1.45 8.97 10.97
N TYR A 162 2.47 9.84 11.04
CA TYR A 162 2.60 10.85 12.09
C TYR A 162 2.69 12.26 11.51
N GLY A 163 2.59 13.27 12.38
CA GLY A 163 2.53 14.67 11.96
C GLY A 163 1.22 15.01 11.25
N LEU A 164 0.14 14.36 11.63
CA LEU A 164 -1.20 14.60 11.09
C LEU A 164 -1.75 15.95 11.55
N PRO A 165 -2.68 16.57 10.80
CA PRO A 165 -3.33 17.80 11.22
C PRO A 165 -3.96 17.62 12.60
N TYR A 166 -3.64 18.53 13.52
CA TYR A 166 -4.12 18.56 14.91
C TYR A 166 -3.70 17.38 15.78
N GLN A 167 -2.83 16.50 15.31
CA GLN A 167 -2.32 15.37 16.09
C GLN A 167 -1.45 15.86 17.25
N THR A 168 -1.77 15.42 18.46
CA THR A 168 -0.92 15.64 19.63
C THR A 168 0.14 14.54 19.78
N ILE A 169 1.16 14.81 20.59
CA ILE A 169 2.19 13.82 20.90
C ILE A 169 1.57 12.61 21.61
N GLU A 170 0.63 12.84 22.53
CA GLU A 170 -0.05 11.80 23.29
C GLU A 170 -0.88 10.87 22.36
N GLN A 171 -1.53 11.43 21.33
CA GLN A 171 -2.25 10.62 20.33
C GLN A 171 -1.28 9.77 19.49
N TRP A 172 -0.12 10.33 19.12
CA TRP A 172 0.90 9.57 18.43
C TRP A 172 1.47 8.44 19.29
N GLU A 173 1.82 8.74 20.56
CA GLU A 173 2.31 7.74 21.51
C GLU A 173 1.28 6.62 21.73
N THR A 174 0.01 6.95 21.84
CA THR A 174 -1.09 5.98 21.98
C THR A 174 -1.20 5.09 20.74
N THR A 175 -1.14 5.67 19.54
CA THR A 175 -1.15 4.93 18.27
C THR A 175 0.04 3.99 18.19
N LEU A 176 1.25 4.48 18.47
CA LEU A 176 2.46 3.68 18.41
C LEU A 176 2.44 2.52 19.41
N LYS A 177 2.03 2.80 20.65
CA LYS A 177 1.91 1.77 21.70
C LYS A 177 0.88 0.71 21.30
N GLY A 178 -0.31 1.12 20.86
CA GLY A 178 -1.33 0.19 20.40
C GLY A 178 -0.87 -0.69 19.24
N ALA A 179 -0.12 -0.11 18.29
CA ALA A 179 0.47 -0.89 17.20
C ALA A 179 1.54 -1.88 17.69
N LEU A 180 2.38 -1.50 18.65
CA LEU A 180 3.36 -2.41 19.27
C LEU A 180 2.69 -3.52 20.06
N ASP A 181 1.60 -3.23 20.77
CA ASP A 181 0.85 -4.21 21.55
C ASP A 181 0.19 -5.29 20.66
N LEU A 182 -0.08 -4.99 19.38
CA LEU A 182 -0.51 -6.00 18.39
C LEU A 182 0.61 -6.98 18.02
N GLY A 183 1.87 -6.64 18.27
CA GLY A 183 3.03 -7.49 18.02
C GLY A 183 3.36 -7.74 16.54
N PRO A 184 3.24 -6.76 15.63
CA PRO A 184 3.61 -6.97 14.23
C PRO A 184 5.12 -7.19 14.11
N PRO A 185 5.57 -8.07 13.19
CA PRO A 185 7.00 -8.25 12.92
C PRO A 185 7.66 -7.02 12.27
N HIS A 186 6.85 -6.11 11.68
CA HIS A 186 7.34 -4.90 11.03
C HIS A 186 6.35 -3.75 11.16
N ILE A 187 6.86 -2.52 11.37
CA ILE A 187 6.09 -1.27 11.34
C ILE A 187 6.80 -0.30 10.40
N SER A 188 6.06 0.24 9.43
CA SER A 188 6.49 1.38 8.61
C SER A 188 5.90 2.66 9.18
N MET A 189 6.69 3.72 9.26
CA MET A 189 6.23 5.01 9.79
C MET A 189 6.58 6.13 8.82
N TYR A 190 5.57 6.94 8.46
CA TYR A 190 5.70 8.03 7.51
C TYR A 190 5.27 9.35 8.15
N ALA A 191 6.03 10.43 7.91
CA ALA A 191 5.54 11.77 8.17
C ALA A 191 4.52 12.16 7.10
N LEU A 192 3.41 12.79 7.50
CA LEU A 192 2.51 13.39 6.52
C LEU A 192 3.23 14.53 5.79
N THR A 193 3.37 14.41 4.49
CA THR A 193 3.85 15.48 3.61
C THR A 193 2.66 16.13 2.91
N LEU A 194 2.61 17.46 2.94
CA LEU A 194 1.55 18.23 2.28
C LEU A 194 1.97 18.52 0.83
N GLU A 195 1.48 17.71 -0.08
CA GLU A 195 1.83 17.80 -1.48
C GLU A 195 0.92 18.73 -2.26
N GLY A 196 1.52 19.47 -3.23
CA GLY A 196 0.81 20.38 -4.09
C GLY A 196 -0.26 19.67 -4.93
N GLY A 197 -1.49 20.19 -4.92
CA GLY A 197 -2.61 19.61 -5.65
C GLY A 197 -3.45 18.60 -4.88
N THR A 198 -3.04 18.25 -3.65
CA THR A 198 -3.87 17.41 -2.78
C THR A 198 -4.93 18.24 -2.05
N PRO A 199 -6.14 17.69 -1.82
CA PRO A 199 -7.15 18.36 -0.99
C PRO A 199 -6.64 18.69 0.42
N CYS A 200 -5.79 17.85 1.00
CA CYS A 200 -5.23 18.04 2.33
C CYS A 200 -4.47 19.37 2.45
N LEU A 201 -3.71 19.75 1.44
CA LEU A 201 -3.01 21.04 1.42
C LEU A 201 -3.98 22.23 1.48
N LEU A 202 -5.14 22.11 0.82
CA LEU A 202 -6.15 23.17 0.78
C LEU A 202 -6.81 23.40 2.15
N TYR A 203 -6.97 22.35 2.95
CA TYR A 203 -7.63 22.40 4.26
C TYR A 203 -6.66 22.69 5.42
N THR A 204 -5.37 22.38 5.26
CA THR A 204 -4.37 22.49 6.32
C THR A 204 -3.44 23.70 6.16
N SER A 205 -3.49 24.40 5.02
CA SER A 205 -2.74 25.65 4.83
C SER A 205 -3.44 26.78 5.59
N PRO A 206 -2.92 27.25 6.73
CA PRO A 206 -3.67 28.15 7.61
C PRO A 206 -3.71 29.59 7.10
N SER A 207 -3.01 29.94 6.02
CA SER A 207 -3.01 31.32 5.51
C SER A 207 -2.48 31.42 4.07
N PRO A 208 -3.02 32.36 3.26
CA PRO A 208 -2.39 32.76 2.00
C PRO A 208 -0.93 33.24 2.15
N ARG A 209 -0.52 33.65 3.35
CA ARG A 209 0.86 34.08 3.65
C ARG A 209 1.85 32.91 3.72
N ASP A 210 1.40 31.71 4.07
CA ASP A 210 2.27 30.53 4.09
C ASP A 210 2.56 29.98 2.70
N ARG A 211 1.68 30.24 1.72
CA ARG A 211 1.93 29.97 0.30
C ARG A 211 3.11 30.74 -0.28
N THR A 212 3.45 31.89 0.30
CA THR A 212 4.56 32.73 -0.16
C THR A 212 5.91 32.30 0.40
N ARG A 213 5.94 31.59 1.53
CA ARG A 213 7.19 31.06 2.12
C ARG A 213 7.69 29.79 1.44
N SER A 214 6.81 28.99 0.86
CA SER A 214 7.20 27.78 0.10
C SER A 214 7.76 28.05 -1.29
N ARG A 215 7.82 29.33 -1.72
CA ARG A 215 8.37 29.78 -3.00
C ARG A 215 9.73 30.45 -2.91
N MET A 216 10.49 30.25 -1.83
CA MET A 216 11.90 30.65 -1.86
C MET A 216 12.66 29.67 -2.74
N PRO A 217 13.26 30.11 -3.86
CA PRO A 217 14.15 29.26 -4.61
C PRO A 217 15.31 28.89 -3.71
N SER A 218 15.66 27.61 -3.65
CA SER A 218 16.94 27.18 -3.12
C SER A 218 18.02 27.90 -3.93
N SER A 219 18.58 28.94 -3.39
CA SER A 219 19.74 29.61 -3.99
C SER A 219 20.95 28.71 -3.84
N ALA A 220 21.46 28.29 -5.01
CA ALA A 220 22.81 27.85 -5.37
C ALA A 220 23.62 27.08 -4.34
#